data_524f5684e4c012b691862ac404c10aa9
#
_entry.id   524f5684e4c012b691862ac404c10aa9
#
_cell.length_a   1.000
_cell.length_b   1.000
_cell.length_c   1.000
_cell.angle_alpha   90.00
_cell.angle_beta   90.00
_cell.angle_gamma   90.00
#
_symmetry.space_group_name_H-M   'P 1'
#
loop_
_entity.id
_entity.type
_entity.pdbx_description
1 polymer ?
#
loop_
_entity_poly.entity_id
_entity_poly.type
_entity_poly.pdbx_seq_one_letter_code
_entity_poly.pdbx_strand_id
1 'polypeptide(L)'
;MRKLPASREAGGWRFDDPLGLACGTLWSDEDYRACREPGATLPASLLYRLSQHCLLDDAHFRERWQAELALYRSTPNRPFAGPDRARDPFSLRVAIAGMVADDWDMPPARAPRGLLVPAAPLAASARLLGRAFAAVRHERFERIVLLGDSRAELGVPLCAEARAHDTPLGTQSSDAAACARLGHGDEPWQLAHRGSTTLEPALLFVRIVFPQVPIVALLASRGRTQCGQALQQLCAALPDLSRTLIVCVADLSDQAAEPGSRAIDTQLSESLQALSLAEDARGVPAAIHLFAQWLRREDPDLRGNTLGYMVMSAPLQGRMLSMLFQRE
;
A
#
# COMPACT_ATOMS: atom_id res chain seq x y z
N MET A 1 -20.16 -9.21 -14.58
CA MET A 1 -18.75 -9.61 -14.35
C MET A 1 -18.13 -8.66 -13.34
N ARG A 2 -17.28 -9.14 -12.46
CA ARG A 2 -16.53 -8.29 -11.52
C ARG A 2 -15.58 -7.36 -12.32
N LYS A 3 -15.46 -6.11 -11.90
CA LYS A 3 -14.54 -5.15 -12.55
C LYS A 3 -13.12 -5.39 -12.03
N LEU A 4 -12.42 -6.36 -12.60
CA LEU A 4 -11.05 -6.68 -12.23
C LEU A 4 -10.07 -6.13 -13.26
N PRO A 5 -8.91 -5.60 -12.84
CA PRO A 5 -7.81 -5.31 -13.72
C PRO A 5 -7.33 -6.62 -14.37
N ALA A 6 -6.68 -6.50 -15.51
CA ALA A 6 -6.10 -7.64 -16.19
C ALA A 6 -4.76 -7.25 -16.81
N SER A 7 -3.82 -8.18 -16.75
CA SER A 7 -2.50 -8.07 -17.35
C SER A 7 -2.33 -9.10 -18.47
N ARG A 8 -1.56 -8.75 -19.50
CA ARG A 8 -1.22 -9.67 -20.58
C ARG A 8 0.07 -10.41 -20.23
N GLU A 9 0.01 -11.74 -20.29
CA GLU A 9 1.14 -12.61 -20.06
C GLU A 9 1.44 -13.47 -21.31
N ALA A 10 2.56 -14.20 -21.30
CA ALA A 10 2.86 -15.17 -22.32
C ALA A 10 1.79 -16.29 -22.32
N GLY A 11 0.94 -16.30 -23.35
CA GLY A 11 -0.14 -17.28 -23.50
C GLY A 11 -1.55 -16.80 -23.16
N GLY A 12 -1.76 -15.54 -22.78
CA GLY A 12 -3.11 -15.01 -22.57
C GLY A 12 -3.21 -13.84 -21.59
N TRP A 13 -4.42 -13.68 -21.04
CA TRP A 13 -4.75 -12.65 -20.09
C TRP A 13 -4.98 -13.22 -18.69
N ARG A 14 -4.43 -12.58 -17.67
CA ARG A 14 -4.71 -12.87 -16.27
C ARG A 14 -5.54 -11.75 -15.66
N PHE A 15 -6.63 -12.11 -14.97
CA PHE A 15 -7.37 -11.15 -14.14
C PHE A 15 -6.72 -11.05 -12.77
N ASP A 16 -6.37 -9.84 -12.38
CA ASP A 16 -5.79 -9.54 -11.08
C ASP A 16 -6.92 -9.32 -10.07
N ASP A 17 -7.11 -10.30 -9.19
CA ASP A 17 -8.13 -10.21 -8.13
C ASP A 17 -7.48 -9.80 -6.80
N PRO A 18 -7.75 -8.58 -6.33
CA PRO A 18 -7.17 -8.09 -5.08
C PRO A 18 -7.67 -8.84 -3.85
N LEU A 19 -8.82 -9.51 -3.96
CA LEU A 19 -9.37 -10.36 -2.90
C LEU A 19 -8.71 -11.74 -2.86
N GLY A 20 -7.94 -12.10 -3.91
CA GLY A 20 -7.28 -13.39 -4.04
C GLY A 20 -8.25 -14.58 -4.19
N LEU A 21 -9.47 -14.32 -4.64
CA LEU A 21 -10.51 -15.36 -4.83
C LEU A 21 -10.52 -15.93 -6.24
N ALA A 22 -10.12 -15.12 -7.23
CA ALA A 22 -9.97 -15.59 -8.60
C ALA A 22 -8.75 -16.51 -8.72
N CYS A 23 -8.93 -17.66 -9.35
CA CYS A 23 -7.82 -18.54 -9.67
C CYS A 23 -6.96 -17.90 -10.78
N GLY A 24 -5.63 -18.01 -10.67
CA GLY A 24 -4.66 -17.43 -11.60
C GLY A 24 -4.64 -18.08 -13.00
N THR A 25 -5.79 -18.35 -13.59
CA THR A 25 -5.96 -18.96 -14.90
C THR A 25 -5.72 -17.92 -15.99
N LEU A 26 -4.99 -18.33 -17.05
CA LEU A 26 -4.83 -17.54 -18.25
C LEU A 26 -6.07 -17.68 -19.16
N TRP A 27 -6.52 -16.57 -19.71
CA TRP A 27 -7.68 -16.45 -20.58
C TRP A 27 -7.22 -16.09 -21.99
N SER A 28 -7.85 -16.71 -23.00
CA SER A 28 -7.54 -16.41 -24.41
C SER A 28 -7.86 -14.95 -24.75
N ASP A 29 -7.23 -14.42 -25.82
CA ASP A 29 -7.57 -13.09 -26.36
C ASP A 29 -9.05 -12.98 -26.74
N GLU A 30 -9.67 -14.07 -27.19
CA GLU A 30 -11.09 -14.13 -27.57
C GLU A 30 -11.98 -14.05 -26.33
N ASP A 31 -11.74 -14.91 -25.32
CA ASP A 31 -12.49 -14.89 -24.06
C ASP A 31 -12.37 -13.52 -23.37
N TYR A 32 -11.15 -12.96 -23.34
CA TYR A 32 -10.93 -11.66 -22.74
C TYR A 32 -11.69 -10.52 -23.45
N ARG A 33 -11.67 -10.49 -24.81
CA ARG A 33 -12.43 -9.50 -25.57
C ARG A 33 -13.92 -9.64 -25.34
N ALA A 34 -14.45 -10.87 -25.40
CA ALA A 34 -15.87 -11.13 -25.11
C ALA A 34 -16.29 -10.61 -23.72
N CYS A 35 -15.42 -10.76 -22.71
CA CYS A 35 -15.66 -10.26 -21.34
C CYS A 35 -15.65 -8.72 -21.24
N ARG A 36 -14.99 -8.03 -22.16
CA ARG A 36 -14.85 -6.55 -22.12
C ARG A 36 -15.84 -5.82 -23.03
N GLU A 37 -16.51 -6.51 -23.92
CA GLU A 37 -17.47 -5.91 -24.85
C GLU A 37 -18.78 -5.57 -24.13
N PRO A 38 -19.18 -4.29 -24.06
CA PRO A 38 -20.41 -3.90 -23.39
C PRO A 38 -21.63 -4.48 -24.09
N GLY A 39 -22.48 -5.20 -23.34
CA GLY A 39 -23.73 -5.78 -23.87
C GLY A 39 -23.56 -7.10 -24.62
N ALA A 40 -22.34 -7.65 -24.71
CA ALA A 40 -22.12 -8.96 -25.31
C ALA A 40 -22.86 -10.07 -24.55
N THR A 41 -23.55 -10.93 -25.28
CA THR A 41 -24.11 -12.17 -24.72
C THR A 41 -23.04 -13.24 -24.68
N LEU A 42 -22.56 -13.56 -23.48
CA LEU A 42 -21.50 -14.55 -23.30
C LEU A 42 -22.04 -15.98 -23.48
N PRO A 43 -21.28 -16.88 -24.13
CA PRO A 43 -21.62 -18.29 -24.22
C PRO A 43 -21.76 -18.94 -22.83
N ALA A 44 -22.70 -19.89 -22.67
CA ALA A 44 -22.95 -20.57 -21.39
C ALA A 44 -21.69 -21.25 -20.83
N SER A 45 -20.85 -21.82 -21.70
CA SER A 45 -19.57 -22.42 -21.32
C SER A 45 -18.58 -21.42 -20.75
N LEU A 46 -18.53 -20.21 -21.32
CA LEU A 46 -17.68 -19.13 -20.82
C LEU A 46 -18.22 -18.58 -19.50
N LEU A 47 -19.54 -18.37 -19.38
CA LEU A 47 -20.18 -17.97 -18.11
C LEU A 47 -19.88 -18.96 -16.99
N TYR A 48 -20.01 -20.26 -17.26
CA TYR A 48 -19.68 -21.31 -16.29
C TYR A 48 -18.22 -21.23 -15.84
N ARG A 49 -17.27 -21.10 -16.77
CA ARG A 49 -15.84 -20.94 -16.45
C ARG A 49 -15.57 -19.69 -15.62
N LEU A 50 -16.16 -18.55 -15.99
CA LEU A 50 -16.03 -17.30 -15.24
C LEU A 50 -16.55 -17.42 -13.80
N SER A 51 -17.70 -18.10 -13.62
CA SER A 51 -18.25 -18.38 -12.30
C SER A 51 -17.30 -19.27 -11.47
N GLN A 52 -16.85 -20.40 -12.02
CA GLN A 52 -15.92 -21.31 -11.33
C GLN A 52 -14.62 -20.63 -10.88
N HIS A 53 -14.17 -19.62 -11.62
CA HIS A 53 -12.98 -18.84 -11.28
C HIS A 53 -13.28 -17.56 -10.48
N CYS A 54 -14.49 -17.42 -9.93
CA CYS A 54 -14.91 -16.25 -9.13
C CYS A 54 -14.76 -14.90 -9.87
N LEU A 55 -14.92 -14.89 -11.19
CA LEU A 55 -14.86 -13.68 -12.01
C LEU A 55 -16.25 -13.04 -12.23
N LEU A 56 -17.32 -13.73 -11.85
CA LEU A 56 -18.68 -13.19 -11.80
C LEU A 56 -19.04 -12.78 -10.37
N ASP A 57 -19.93 -11.78 -10.23
CA ASP A 57 -20.59 -11.48 -8.96
C ASP A 57 -21.88 -12.30 -8.87
N ASP A 58 -21.73 -13.57 -8.57
CA ASP A 58 -22.79 -14.57 -8.48
C ASP A 58 -22.83 -15.24 -7.09
N ALA A 59 -23.70 -16.23 -6.92
CA ALA A 59 -23.85 -16.96 -5.66
C ALA A 59 -22.55 -17.68 -5.29
N HIS A 60 -21.88 -18.32 -6.26
CA HIS A 60 -20.63 -19.05 -6.05
C HIS A 60 -19.51 -18.14 -5.53
N PHE A 61 -19.35 -16.94 -6.13
CA PHE A 61 -18.40 -15.93 -5.63
C PHE A 61 -18.74 -15.49 -4.22
N ARG A 62 -20.03 -15.21 -3.93
CA ARG A 62 -20.47 -14.72 -2.61
C ARG A 62 -20.26 -15.75 -1.52
N GLU A 63 -20.57 -17.02 -1.78
CA GLU A 63 -20.33 -18.12 -0.83
C GLU A 63 -18.84 -18.28 -0.54
N ARG A 64 -18.01 -18.30 -1.58
CA ARG A 64 -16.57 -18.43 -1.43
C ARG A 64 -15.97 -17.24 -0.69
N TRP A 65 -16.41 -16.04 -1.04
CA TRP A 65 -15.99 -14.84 -0.35
C TRP A 65 -16.35 -14.85 1.13
N GLN A 66 -17.58 -15.23 1.48
CA GLN A 66 -18.01 -15.34 2.88
C GLN A 66 -17.18 -16.37 3.65
N ALA A 67 -16.91 -17.53 3.05
CA ALA A 67 -16.07 -18.56 3.66
C ALA A 67 -14.64 -18.06 3.92
N GLU A 68 -14.02 -17.40 2.94
CA GLU A 68 -12.68 -16.85 3.06
C GLU A 68 -12.62 -15.70 4.07
N LEU A 69 -13.65 -14.87 4.12
CA LEU A 69 -13.76 -13.79 5.12
C LEU A 69 -13.91 -14.36 6.54
N ALA A 70 -14.73 -15.40 6.72
CA ALA A 70 -14.88 -16.09 8.00
C ALA A 70 -13.54 -16.71 8.45
N LEU A 71 -12.84 -17.38 7.53
CA LEU A 71 -11.50 -17.93 7.80
C LEU A 71 -10.50 -16.82 8.16
N TYR A 72 -10.49 -15.73 7.40
CA TYR A 72 -9.61 -14.60 7.68
C TYR A 72 -9.88 -13.96 9.04
N ARG A 73 -11.16 -13.83 9.43
CA ARG A 73 -11.58 -13.29 10.73
C ARG A 73 -11.27 -14.23 11.90
N SER A 74 -11.21 -15.54 11.66
CA SER A 74 -10.86 -16.52 12.69
C SER A 74 -9.38 -16.48 13.09
N THR A 75 -8.50 -15.88 12.27
CA THR A 75 -7.09 -15.70 12.63
C THR A 75 -6.95 -14.53 13.61
N PRO A 76 -6.22 -14.69 14.74
CA PRO A 76 -6.10 -13.62 15.75
C PRO A 76 -5.36 -12.40 15.21
N ASN A 77 -4.40 -12.62 14.32
CA ASN A 77 -3.58 -11.59 13.70
C ASN A 77 -3.68 -11.63 12.18
N ARG A 78 -3.37 -10.51 11.52
CA ARG A 78 -3.17 -10.49 10.08
C ARG A 78 -1.84 -11.17 9.75
N PRO A 79 -1.85 -12.24 8.96
CA PRO A 79 -0.61 -12.93 8.58
C PRO A 79 0.22 -12.09 7.60
N PHE A 80 1.54 -12.23 7.68
CA PHE A 80 2.48 -11.66 6.70
C PHE A 80 2.40 -12.44 5.39
N ALA A 81 2.18 -11.75 4.27
CA ALA A 81 1.98 -12.35 2.95
C ALA A 81 3.19 -12.25 2.02
N GLY A 82 4.14 -11.36 2.32
CA GLY A 82 5.26 -11.01 1.45
C GLY A 82 6.34 -12.09 1.30
N PRO A 83 7.23 -11.91 0.31
CA PRO A 83 8.29 -12.86 0.00
C PRO A 83 9.28 -13.05 1.14
N ASP A 84 9.40 -12.07 2.04
CA ASP A 84 10.30 -12.14 3.20
C ASP A 84 9.77 -13.02 4.34
N ARG A 85 8.55 -13.59 4.21
CA ARG A 85 7.95 -14.48 5.22
C ARG A 85 8.82 -15.68 5.58
N ALA A 86 9.51 -16.24 4.60
CA ALA A 86 10.33 -17.44 4.77
C ALA A 86 11.79 -17.15 5.18
N ARG A 87 12.16 -15.86 5.36
CA ARG A 87 13.52 -15.50 5.75
C ARG A 87 13.78 -15.84 7.22
N ASP A 88 15.03 -16.19 7.52
CA ASP A 88 15.47 -16.39 8.88
C ASP A 88 15.28 -15.09 9.71
N PRO A 89 14.52 -15.13 10.81
CA PRO A 89 14.20 -13.94 11.60
C PRO A 89 15.42 -13.23 12.18
N PHE A 90 16.45 -13.99 12.58
CA PHE A 90 17.66 -13.42 13.14
C PHE A 90 18.47 -12.65 12.10
N SER A 91 18.73 -13.27 10.96
CA SER A 91 19.45 -12.63 9.84
C SER A 91 18.70 -11.41 9.32
N LEU A 92 17.38 -11.48 9.22
CA LEU A 92 16.53 -10.36 8.81
C LEU A 92 16.60 -9.20 9.81
N ARG A 93 16.57 -9.50 11.13
CA ARG A 93 16.70 -8.51 12.20
C ARG A 93 18.05 -7.81 12.14
N VAL A 94 19.13 -8.56 12.02
CA VAL A 94 20.49 -8.01 11.94
C VAL A 94 20.64 -7.12 10.71
N ALA A 95 20.14 -7.54 9.55
CA ALA A 95 20.21 -6.77 8.31
C ALA A 95 19.45 -5.44 8.43
N ILE A 96 18.20 -5.45 8.92
CA ILE A 96 17.40 -4.23 9.05
C ILE A 96 17.98 -3.31 10.12
N ALA A 97 18.38 -3.85 11.28
CA ALA A 97 18.99 -3.05 12.34
C ALA A 97 20.29 -2.38 11.86
N GLY A 98 21.13 -3.09 11.08
CA GLY A 98 22.32 -2.53 10.45
C GLY A 98 21.98 -1.34 9.53
N MET A 99 20.99 -1.51 8.65
CA MET A 99 20.57 -0.43 7.74
C MET A 99 20.05 0.82 8.46
N VAL A 100 19.37 0.64 9.59
CA VAL A 100 18.87 1.76 10.41
C VAL A 100 19.99 2.38 11.24
N ALA A 101 20.99 1.60 11.65
CA ALA A 101 22.12 2.08 12.43
C ALA A 101 23.19 2.76 11.59
N ASP A 102 23.21 2.52 10.28
CA ASP A 102 24.17 3.15 9.36
C ASP A 102 24.18 4.68 9.56
N ASP A 103 25.40 5.21 9.54
CA ASP A 103 25.61 6.66 9.65
C ASP A 103 25.34 7.28 8.28
N TRP A 104 24.03 7.49 8.01
CA TRP A 104 23.60 8.26 6.86
C TRP A 104 23.90 9.71 7.18
N ASP A 105 24.79 10.33 6.42
CA ASP A 105 25.09 11.78 6.53
C ASP A 105 23.81 12.60 6.30
N MET A 106 23.00 12.68 7.34
CA MET A 106 21.70 13.35 7.34
C MET A 106 21.56 14.19 8.62
N PRO A 107 21.06 15.41 8.48
CA PRO A 107 20.71 16.19 9.66
C PRO A 107 19.62 15.48 10.47
N PRO A 108 19.62 15.58 11.80
CA PRO A 108 18.55 15.06 12.62
C PRO A 108 17.20 15.64 12.20
N ALA A 109 16.19 14.79 12.16
CA ALA A 109 14.84 15.25 11.85
C ALA A 109 14.34 16.25 12.91
N ARG A 110 13.60 17.27 12.47
CA ARG A 110 12.96 18.26 13.34
C ARG A 110 11.46 18.05 13.31
N ALA A 111 10.90 17.52 14.39
CA ALA A 111 9.47 17.24 14.51
C ALA A 111 8.87 16.55 13.26
N PRO A 112 9.40 15.40 12.84
CA PRO A 112 8.96 14.71 11.64
C PRO A 112 7.49 14.30 11.75
N ARG A 113 6.76 14.46 10.64
CA ARG A 113 5.33 14.11 10.55
C ARG A 113 5.07 13.01 9.53
N GLY A 114 5.87 12.93 8.50
CA GLY A 114 5.65 12.02 7.40
C GLY A 114 6.90 11.39 6.83
N LEU A 115 6.76 10.17 6.37
CA LEU A 115 7.71 9.47 5.50
C LEU A 115 6.98 9.02 4.24
N LEU A 116 7.58 9.22 3.09
CA LEU A 116 7.26 8.51 1.86
C LEU A 116 8.34 7.46 1.64
N VAL A 117 7.94 6.20 1.49
CA VAL A 117 8.85 5.07 1.33
C VAL A 117 8.35 4.12 0.25
N PRO A 118 9.26 3.36 -0.42
CA PRO A 118 8.86 2.42 -1.45
C PRO A 118 7.98 1.27 -0.94
N ALA A 119 7.07 0.80 -1.81
CA ALA A 119 6.28 -0.42 -1.61
C ALA A 119 6.93 -1.66 -2.22
N ALA A 120 8.01 -1.51 -2.98
CA ALA A 120 8.74 -2.59 -3.60
C ALA A 120 9.28 -3.59 -2.57
N PRO A 121 9.48 -4.88 -2.93
CA PRO A 121 10.04 -5.88 -2.04
C PRO A 121 11.33 -5.44 -1.37
N LEU A 122 11.59 -5.92 -0.15
CA LEU A 122 12.74 -5.54 0.67
C LEU A 122 14.08 -5.66 -0.08
N ALA A 123 14.23 -6.70 -0.91
CA ALA A 123 15.45 -6.89 -1.71
C ALA A 123 15.80 -5.69 -2.62
N ALA A 124 14.80 -4.93 -3.06
CA ALA A 124 14.99 -3.76 -3.92
C ALA A 124 14.95 -2.44 -3.13
N SER A 125 14.16 -2.36 -2.06
CA SER A 125 13.82 -1.11 -1.36
C SER A 125 14.58 -0.90 -0.05
N ALA A 126 15.27 -1.91 0.46
CA ALA A 126 15.84 -1.94 1.81
C ALA A 126 16.71 -0.71 2.14
N ARG A 127 17.54 -0.26 1.20
CA ARG A 127 18.42 0.90 1.41
C ARG A 127 17.63 2.20 1.58
N LEU A 128 16.58 2.41 0.78
CA LEU A 128 15.72 3.60 0.88
C LEU A 128 14.90 3.59 2.17
N LEU A 129 14.36 2.42 2.53
CA LEU A 129 13.66 2.20 3.80
C LEU A 129 14.61 2.43 4.99
N GLY A 130 15.81 1.84 4.97
CA GLY A 130 16.82 2.01 6.02
C GLY A 130 17.11 3.47 6.30
N ARG A 131 17.36 4.24 5.24
CA ARG A 131 17.63 5.67 5.33
C ARG A 131 16.44 6.46 5.89
N ALA A 132 15.22 6.15 5.44
CA ALA A 132 14.02 6.84 5.93
C ALA A 132 13.78 6.57 7.42
N PHE A 133 13.86 5.31 7.85
CA PHE A 133 13.64 4.96 9.26
C PHE A 133 14.80 5.38 10.16
N ALA A 134 16.04 5.45 9.65
CA ALA A 134 17.18 6.02 10.36
C ALA A 134 16.94 7.49 10.73
N ALA A 135 16.33 8.27 9.82
CA ALA A 135 16.03 9.69 10.05
C ALA A 135 15.11 9.94 11.24
N VAL A 136 14.23 8.99 11.56
CA VAL A 136 13.20 9.15 12.62
C VAL A 136 13.41 8.22 13.82
N ARG A 137 14.48 7.43 13.87
CA ARG A 137 14.71 6.38 14.88
C ARG A 137 14.79 6.88 16.33
N HIS A 138 15.12 8.15 16.52
CA HIS A 138 15.26 8.77 17.84
C HIS A 138 14.01 9.53 18.30
N GLU A 139 13.00 9.62 17.43
CA GLU A 139 11.76 10.30 17.71
C GLU A 139 10.79 9.43 18.51
N ARG A 140 9.88 10.09 19.23
CA ARG A 140 8.86 9.40 20.04
C ARG A 140 7.48 9.62 19.47
N PHE A 141 6.91 8.56 18.95
CA PHE A 141 5.54 8.53 18.44
C PHE A 141 4.63 7.72 19.37
N GLU A 142 3.37 8.07 19.42
CA GLU A 142 2.32 7.30 20.10
C GLU A 142 1.57 6.39 19.13
N ARG A 143 1.67 6.71 17.83
CA ARG A 143 1.01 5.98 16.75
C ARG A 143 1.79 6.11 15.46
N ILE A 144 1.72 5.06 14.63
CA ILE A 144 2.21 5.10 13.26
C ILE A 144 1.06 4.74 12.33
N VAL A 145 0.77 5.58 11.34
CA VAL A 145 -0.16 5.27 10.26
C VAL A 145 0.63 4.77 9.07
N LEU A 146 0.36 3.54 8.64
CA LEU A 146 0.88 2.98 7.40
C LEU A 146 -0.19 3.13 6.32
N LEU A 147 0.05 3.94 5.31
CA LEU A 147 -0.86 4.22 4.21
C LEU A 147 -0.27 3.71 2.90
N GLY A 148 -0.93 2.76 2.25
CA GLY A 148 -0.52 2.25 0.95
C GLY A 148 -1.67 2.17 -0.04
N ASP A 149 -1.35 1.91 -1.31
CA ASP A 149 -2.37 1.68 -2.32
C ASP A 149 -2.90 0.25 -2.27
N SER A 150 -4.20 0.12 -2.41
CA SER A 150 -4.79 -1.14 -2.82
C SER A 150 -4.48 -1.39 -4.29
N ARG A 151 -4.24 -2.65 -4.66
CA ARG A 151 -4.06 -3.04 -6.07
C ARG A 151 -5.35 -2.92 -6.87
N ALA A 152 -6.49 -2.70 -6.23
CA ALA A 152 -7.79 -2.56 -6.87
C ALA A 152 -8.62 -1.42 -6.30
N GLU A 153 -9.68 -1.06 -7.05
CA GLU A 153 -10.76 -0.25 -6.52
C GLU A 153 -11.50 -1.04 -5.44
N LEU A 154 -11.57 -0.49 -4.25
CA LEU A 154 -12.17 -1.16 -3.09
C LEU A 154 -13.66 -0.87 -2.94
N GLY A 155 -14.28 -0.04 -3.76
CA GLY A 155 -15.66 0.41 -3.54
C GLY A 155 -15.86 1.28 -2.28
N VAL A 156 -14.82 1.38 -1.44
CA VAL A 156 -14.71 2.28 -0.28
C VAL A 156 -13.44 3.09 -0.40
N PRO A 157 -13.38 4.32 0.14
CA PRO A 157 -12.21 5.19 0.02
C PRO A 157 -10.95 4.61 0.66
N LEU A 158 -11.11 4.02 1.83
CA LEU A 158 -10.05 3.43 2.65
C LEU A 158 -10.50 2.10 3.22
N CYS A 159 -9.54 1.19 3.40
CA CYS A 159 -9.72 -0.04 4.16
C CYS A 159 -8.70 -0.07 5.29
N ALA A 160 -9.17 -0.22 6.54
CA ALA A 160 -8.32 -0.34 7.71
C ALA A 160 -8.25 -1.80 8.20
N GLU A 161 -7.11 -2.21 8.75
CA GLU A 161 -6.95 -3.50 9.41
C GLU A 161 -6.78 -3.30 10.93
N ALA A 162 -7.76 -3.76 11.68
CA ALA A 162 -7.79 -3.56 13.12
C ALA A 162 -6.99 -4.61 13.91
N ARG A 163 -6.68 -5.75 13.31
CA ARG A 163 -5.92 -6.81 13.99
C ARG A 163 -4.43 -6.50 14.00
N ALA A 164 -3.74 -7.04 15.00
CA ALA A 164 -2.29 -7.01 15.02
C ALA A 164 -1.71 -7.72 13.77
N HIS A 165 -0.51 -7.33 13.38
CA HIS A 165 0.15 -7.83 12.18
C HIS A 165 1.30 -8.75 12.56
N ASP A 166 1.21 -10.00 12.14
CA ASP A 166 2.34 -10.93 12.26
C ASP A 166 3.42 -10.57 11.23
N THR A 167 4.66 -10.60 11.65
CA THR A 167 5.83 -10.45 10.80
C THR A 167 6.86 -11.53 11.15
N PRO A 168 7.83 -11.82 10.27
CA PRO A 168 8.96 -12.66 10.64
C PRO A 168 9.73 -12.20 11.88
N LEU A 169 9.61 -10.92 12.25
CA LEU A 169 10.29 -10.29 13.38
C LEU A 169 9.44 -10.21 14.64
N GLY A 170 8.26 -10.82 14.63
CA GLY A 170 7.27 -10.80 15.70
C GLY A 170 6.03 -9.97 15.36
N THR A 171 5.07 -9.93 16.27
CA THR A 171 3.77 -9.28 16.06
C THR A 171 3.85 -7.77 16.35
N GLN A 172 3.32 -6.96 15.44
CA GLN A 172 3.14 -5.51 15.60
C GLN A 172 1.70 -5.23 16.00
N SER A 173 1.50 -4.53 17.11
CA SER A 173 0.16 -4.17 17.59
C SER A 173 -0.53 -3.14 16.69
N SER A 174 -1.86 -3.22 16.58
CA SER A 174 -2.70 -2.23 15.92
C SER A 174 -3.40 -1.31 16.91
N ASP A 175 -3.65 -0.06 16.53
CA ASP A 175 -4.59 0.83 17.21
C ASP A 175 -6.02 0.48 16.76
N ALA A 176 -6.58 -0.56 17.39
CA ALA A 176 -7.92 -1.04 17.07
C ALA A 176 -9.00 0.03 17.25
N ALA A 177 -8.82 0.95 18.22
CA ALA A 177 -9.77 2.04 18.46
C ALA A 177 -9.76 3.06 17.31
N ALA A 178 -8.59 3.40 16.78
CA ALA A 178 -8.48 4.26 15.60
C ALA A 178 -9.07 3.57 14.36
N CYS A 179 -8.78 2.29 14.15
CA CYS A 179 -9.34 1.51 13.05
C CYS A 179 -10.87 1.43 13.12
N ALA A 180 -11.45 1.24 14.31
CA ALA A 180 -12.90 1.22 14.50
C ALA A 180 -13.56 2.57 14.14
N ARG A 181 -12.93 3.70 14.45
CA ARG A 181 -13.44 5.03 14.06
C ARG A 181 -13.42 5.26 12.54
N LEU A 182 -12.54 4.59 11.82
CA LEU A 182 -12.50 4.63 10.36
C LEU A 182 -13.66 3.88 9.69
N GLY A 183 -14.46 3.14 10.48
CA GLY A 183 -15.74 2.62 10.04
C GLY A 183 -15.69 1.40 9.12
N HIS A 184 -14.70 0.55 9.28
CA HIS A 184 -14.58 -0.66 8.44
C HIS A 184 -15.17 -1.87 9.14
N GLY A 185 -16.49 -1.92 9.20
CA GLY A 185 -17.24 -3.11 9.54
C GLY A 185 -17.17 -4.19 8.45
N ASP A 186 -18.12 -5.04 8.41
CA ASP A 186 -18.33 -6.33 7.75
C ASP A 186 -18.14 -6.47 6.22
N GLU A 187 -17.42 -5.57 5.58
CA GLU A 187 -17.34 -5.48 4.12
C GLU A 187 -16.26 -6.40 3.50
N PRO A 188 -16.42 -6.82 2.22
CA PRO A 188 -15.48 -7.70 1.50
C PRO A 188 -14.05 -7.17 1.45
N TRP A 189 -13.90 -5.89 1.62
CA TRP A 189 -12.64 -5.17 1.51
C TRP A 189 -11.62 -5.55 2.58
N GLN A 190 -12.04 -6.15 3.70
CA GLN A 190 -11.12 -6.69 4.70
C GLN A 190 -10.16 -7.73 4.10
N LEU A 191 -10.60 -8.48 3.08
CA LEU A 191 -9.73 -9.41 2.36
C LEU A 191 -8.64 -8.71 1.55
N ALA A 192 -8.78 -7.42 1.25
CA ALA A 192 -7.73 -6.67 0.55
C ALA A 192 -6.42 -6.62 1.36
N HIS A 193 -6.50 -6.56 2.68
CA HIS A 193 -5.32 -6.65 3.54
C HIS A 193 -4.70 -8.05 3.57
N ARG A 194 -5.49 -9.10 3.40
CA ARG A 194 -5.01 -10.49 3.44
C ARG A 194 -3.94 -10.75 2.38
N GLY A 195 -4.18 -10.32 1.15
CA GLY A 195 -3.29 -10.54 0.01
C GLY A 195 -2.35 -9.39 -0.29
N SER A 196 -2.49 -8.25 0.38
CA SER A 196 -1.67 -7.08 0.10
C SER A 196 -0.29 -7.21 0.72
N THR A 197 0.73 -7.04 -0.10
CA THR A 197 2.14 -6.96 0.33
C THR A 197 2.65 -5.52 0.40
N THR A 198 1.80 -4.54 0.06
CA THR A 198 2.19 -3.13 -0.08
C THR A 198 2.84 -2.57 1.19
N LEU A 199 2.24 -2.82 2.35
CA LEU A 199 2.71 -2.25 3.63
C LEU A 199 3.85 -3.03 4.27
N GLU A 200 4.10 -4.26 3.83
CA GLU A 200 4.97 -5.21 4.52
C GLU A 200 6.44 -4.81 4.59
N PRO A 201 7.07 -4.24 3.55
CA PRO A 201 8.44 -3.79 3.66
C PRO A 201 8.63 -2.74 4.76
N ALA A 202 7.73 -1.74 4.82
CA ALA A 202 7.76 -0.71 5.86
C ALA A 202 7.44 -1.29 7.25
N LEU A 203 6.52 -2.26 7.33
CA LEU A 203 6.14 -2.92 8.59
C LEU A 203 7.32 -3.62 9.27
N LEU A 204 8.24 -4.21 8.50
CA LEU A 204 9.47 -4.81 9.03
C LEU A 204 10.35 -3.78 9.73
N PHE A 205 10.50 -2.59 9.14
CA PHE A 205 11.26 -1.48 9.75
C PHE A 205 10.55 -0.90 10.98
N VAL A 206 9.22 -0.71 10.90
CA VAL A 206 8.42 -0.29 12.07
C VAL A 206 8.62 -1.26 13.23
N ARG A 207 8.60 -2.57 12.97
CA ARG A 207 8.79 -3.59 14.02
C ARG A 207 10.16 -3.53 14.68
N ILE A 208 11.20 -3.10 13.98
CA ILE A 208 12.55 -2.95 14.54
C ILE A 208 12.71 -1.62 15.28
N VAL A 209 12.26 -0.53 14.67
CA VAL A 209 12.51 0.83 15.18
C VAL A 209 11.51 1.23 16.28
N PHE A 210 10.25 0.82 16.11
CA PHE A 210 9.13 1.22 16.97
C PHE A 210 8.32 0.00 17.48
N PRO A 211 8.94 -0.97 18.13
CA PRO A 211 8.30 -2.26 18.45
C PRO A 211 7.08 -2.15 19.38
N GLN A 212 6.95 -1.07 20.14
CA GLN A 212 5.86 -0.86 21.11
C GLN A 212 4.81 0.15 20.61
N VAL A 213 5.04 0.81 19.47
CA VAL A 213 4.13 1.83 18.95
C VAL A 213 3.03 1.14 18.12
N PRO A 214 1.74 1.31 18.47
CA PRO A 214 0.66 0.71 17.70
C PRO A 214 0.56 1.34 16.30
N ILE A 215 0.13 0.53 15.33
CA ILE A 215 -0.05 0.98 13.95
C ILE A 215 -1.52 1.10 13.59
N VAL A 216 -1.82 1.98 12.61
CA VAL A 216 -3.06 2.02 11.84
C VAL A 216 -2.69 1.68 10.41
N ALA A 217 -3.00 0.45 9.97
CA ALA A 217 -2.69 -0.01 8.63
C ALA A 217 -3.85 0.27 7.68
N LEU A 218 -3.59 1.03 6.63
CA LEU A 218 -4.58 1.54 5.68
C LEU A 218 -4.21 1.20 4.25
N LEU A 219 -5.21 0.78 3.48
CA LEU A 219 -5.13 0.69 2.03
C LEU A 219 -6.09 1.70 1.41
N ALA A 220 -5.56 2.63 0.62
CA ALA A 220 -6.35 3.57 -0.17
C ALA A 220 -6.88 2.89 -1.44
N SER A 221 -8.14 3.15 -1.79
CA SER A 221 -8.70 2.70 -3.05
C SER A 221 -7.96 3.34 -4.23
N ARG A 222 -7.76 2.59 -5.30
CA ARG A 222 -7.08 3.05 -6.51
C ARG A 222 -7.82 4.19 -7.24
N GLY A 223 -9.11 4.37 -6.95
CA GLY A 223 -9.94 5.41 -7.56
C GLY A 223 -9.72 6.79 -6.93
N ARG A 224 -9.20 7.75 -7.69
CA ARG A 224 -8.96 9.13 -7.23
C ARG A 224 -10.21 9.89 -6.80
N THR A 225 -11.36 9.56 -7.37
CA THR A 225 -12.65 10.18 -7.06
C THR A 225 -13.02 10.05 -5.57
N GLN A 226 -12.35 9.17 -4.85
CA GLN A 226 -12.58 8.90 -3.44
C GLN A 226 -11.56 9.58 -2.49
N CYS A 227 -10.52 10.25 -3.01
CA CYS A 227 -9.48 10.85 -2.16
C CYS A 227 -10.04 11.90 -1.19
N GLY A 228 -10.95 12.77 -1.63
CA GLY A 228 -11.59 13.77 -0.77
C GLY A 228 -12.40 13.15 0.38
N GLN A 229 -13.14 12.07 0.08
CA GLN A 229 -13.88 11.32 1.10
C GLN A 229 -12.94 10.59 2.05
N ALA A 230 -11.86 9.98 1.53
CA ALA A 230 -10.82 9.36 2.34
C ALA A 230 -10.18 10.35 3.31
N LEU A 231 -9.84 11.55 2.83
CA LEU A 231 -9.28 12.62 3.67
C LEU A 231 -10.23 13.03 4.80
N GLN A 232 -11.52 13.21 4.49
CA GLN A 232 -12.52 13.52 5.51
C GLN A 232 -12.61 12.43 6.58
N GLN A 233 -12.62 11.15 6.17
CA GLN A 233 -12.63 10.01 7.10
C GLN A 233 -11.38 9.99 7.99
N LEU A 234 -10.19 10.22 7.43
CA LEU A 234 -8.93 10.27 8.18
C LEU A 234 -8.95 11.38 9.23
N CYS A 235 -9.30 12.60 8.84
CA CYS A 235 -9.36 13.73 9.75
C CYS A 235 -10.40 13.54 10.88
N ALA A 236 -11.52 12.90 10.59
CA ALA A 236 -12.54 12.60 11.60
C ALA A 236 -12.09 11.50 12.57
N ALA A 237 -11.43 10.46 12.05
CA ALA A 237 -11.01 9.32 12.85
C ALA A 237 -9.70 9.57 13.64
N LEU A 238 -8.84 10.44 13.15
CA LEU A 238 -7.51 10.75 13.67
C LEU A 238 -7.33 12.26 13.82
N PRO A 239 -8.07 12.91 14.74
CA PRO A 239 -8.10 14.38 14.86
C PRO A 239 -6.80 14.96 15.45
N ASP A 240 -5.99 14.17 16.14
CA ASP A 240 -4.70 14.61 16.69
C ASP A 240 -3.55 13.78 16.10
N LEU A 241 -2.71 14.46 15.35
CA LEU A 241 -1.51 13.89 14.74
C LEU A 241 -0.21 14.39 15.40
N SER A 242 -0.30 15.11 16.49
CA SER A 242 0.89 15.76 17.14
C SER A 242 2.01 14.77 17.45
N ARG A 243 1.67 13.52 17.77
CA ARG A 243 2.59 12.41 18.08
C ARG A 243 2.36 11.19 17.17
N THR A 244 1.90 11.45 15.95
CA THR A 244 1.66 10.41 14.94
C THR A 244 2.66 10.57 13.80
N LEU A 245 3.31 9.47 13.42
CA LEU A 245 4.08 9.38 12.18
C LEU A 245 3.21 8.81 11.08
N ILE A 246 3.08 9.51 9.96
CA ILE A 246 2.38 9.02 8.78
C ILE A 246 3.41 8.48 7.80
N VAL A 247 3.34 7.20 7.49
CA VAL A 247 4.24 6.52 6.53
C VAL A 247 3.42 6.14 5.30
N CYS A 248 3.62 6.86 4.21
CA CYS A 248 3.09 6.51 2.90
C CYS A 248 4.01 5.48 2.26
N VAL A 249 3.45 4.31 1.93
CA VAL A 249 4.18 3.19 1.34
C VAL A 249 3.71 3.03 -0.11
N ALA A 250 4.45 3.61 -1.04
CA ALA A 250 4.09 3.63 -2.45
C ALA A 250 5.32 3.79 -3.34
N ASP A 251 5.28 3.20 -4.52
CA ASP A 251 6.23 3.47 -5.58
C ASP A 251 5.70 4.61 -6.46
N LEU A 252 6.58 5.42 -7.06
CA LEU A 252 6.15 6.51 -7.93
C LEU A 252 5.45 5.99 -9.19
N SER A 253 5.86 4.83 -9.68
CA SER A 253 5.25 4.13 -10.80
C SER A 253 5.68 2.68 -10.80
N ASP A 254 4.78 1.81 -11.24
CA ASP A 254 5.03 0.39 -11.52
C ASP A 254 5.48 0.13 -12.97
N GLN A 255 5.64 1.19 -13.77
CA GLN A 255 6.08 1.11 -15.15
C GLN A 255 7.59 1.28 -15.27
N ALA A 256 8.16 0.62 -16.30
CA ALA A 256 9.56 0.83 -16.67
C ALA A 256 9.84 2.32 -16.94
N ALA A 257 11.07 2.74 -16.64
CA ALA A 257 11.49 4.08 -16.95
C ALA A 257 11.57 4.27 -18.47
N GLU A 258 10.68 5.09 -19.02
CA GLU A 258 10.73 5.53 -20.41
C GLU A 258 11.63 6.78 -20.58
N PRO A 259 12.10 7.09 -21.78
CA PRO A 259 12.75 8.35 -22.05
C PRO A 259 11.90 9.53 -21.58
N GLY A 260 12.43 10.39 -20.69
CA GLY A 260 11.71 11.51 -20.07
C GLY A 260 11.07 11.23 -18.71
N SER A 261 10.96 9.97 -18.26
CA SER A 261 10.42 9.63 -16.93
C SER A 261 11.14 10.36 -15.80
N ARG A 262 12.46 10.56 -15.92
CA ARG A 262 13.24 11.24 -14.88
C ARG A 262 12.84 12.70 -14.67
N ALA A 263 12.46 13.41 -15.74
CA ALA A 263 11.97 14.79 -15.63
C ALA A 263 10.62 14.84 -14.91
N ILE A 264 9.73 13.89 -15.22
CA ILE A 264 8.42 13.75 -14.56
C ILE A 264 8.64 13.45 -13.05
N ASP A 265 9.56 12.55 -12.71
CA ASP A 265 9.85 12.22 -11.32
C ASP A 265 10.48 13.38 -10.57
N THR A 266 11.33 14.17 -11.22
CA THR A 266 11.90 15.39 -10.62
C THR A 266 10.79 16.38 -10.31
N GLN A 267 9.92 16.67 -11.26
CA GLN A 267 8.77 17.56 -11.07
C GLN A 267 7.82 17.06 -9.97
N LEU A 268 7.57 15.75 -9.93
CA LEU A 268 6.76 15.13 -8.88
C LEU A 268 7.43 15.26 -7.52
N SER A 269 8.75 15.01 -7.43
CA SER A 269 9.53 15.18 -6.20
C SER A 269 9.49 16.62 -5.69
N GLU A 270 9.66 17.61 -6.55
CA GLU A 270 9.56 19.03 -6.21
C GLU A 270 8.15 19.40 -5.72
N SER A 271 7.11 18.90 -6.38
CA SER A 271 5.73 19.12 -5.97
C SER A 271 5.44 18.49 -4.59
N LEU A 272 6.01 17.31 -4.33
CA LEU A 272 5.90 16.64 -3.02
C LEU A 272 6.68 17.38 -1.93
N GLN A 273 7.88 17.88 -2.23
CA GLN A 273 8.66 18.70 -1.28
C GLN A 273 7.86 19.91 -0.80
N ALA A 274 7.16 20.56 -1.71
CA ALA A 274 6.30 21.71 -1.40
C ALA A 274 4.89 21.33 -0.92
N LEU A 275 4.55 20.02 -0.85
CA LEU A 275 3.19 19.52 -0.62
C LEU A 275 2.15 20.17 -1.55
N SER A 276 2.56 20.54 -2.77
CA SER A 276 1.77 21.27 -3.77
C SER A 276 1.27 20.38 -4.91
N LEU A 277 1.12 19.08 -4.65
CA LEU A 277 0.68 18.12 -5.63
C LEU A 277 -0.71 18.48 -6.18
N ALA A 278 -0.80 18.65 -7.50
CA ALA A 278 -2.06 18.96 -8.16
C ALA A 278 -3.07 17.81 -8.03
N GLU A 279 -4.35 18.13 -7.82
CA GLU A 279 -5.40 17.12 -7.65
C GLU A 279 -5.56 16.22 -8.89
N ASP A 280 -5.25 16.76 -10.07
CA ASP A 280 -5.34 16.07 -11.37
C ASP A 280 -4.01 15.46 -11.84
N ALA A 281 -2.94 15.48 -11.03
CA ALA A 281 -1.64 14.92 -11.40
C ALA A 281 -1.76 13.45 -11.81
N ARG A 282 -1.67 13.16 -13.12
CA ARG A 282 -1.87 11.82 -13.69
C ARG A 282 -0.71 10.88 -13.34
N GLY A 283 -1.01 9.59 -13.17
CA GLY A 283 0.00 8.56 -12.93
C GLY A 283 0.56 8.51 -11.51
N VAL A 284 0.13 9.42 -10.61
CA VAL A 284 0.53 9.39 -9.19
C VAL A 284 -0.40 8.43 -8.43
N PRO A 285 0.13 7.54 -7.59
CA PRO A 285 -0.65 6.67 -6.72
C PRO A 285 -1.61 7.43 -5.79
N ALA A 286 -2.79 6.84 -5.53
CA ALA A 286 -3.82 7.47 -4.69
C ALA A 286 -3.32 7.70 -3.26
N ALA A 287 -2.54 6.77 -2.70
CA ALA A 287 -1.94 6.93 -1.38
C ALA A 287 -1.02 8.14 -1.29
N ILE A 288 -0.23 8.43 -2.33
CA ILE A 288 0.66 9.62 -2.36
C ILE A 288 -0.17 10.90 -2.38
N HIS A 289 -1.24 10.96 -3.19
CA HIS A 289 -2.15 12.11 -3.21
C HIS A 289 -2.78 12.35 -1.84
N LEU A 290 -3.34 11.31 -1.26
CA LEU A 290 -4.00 11.37 0.04
C LEU A 290 -3.02 11.78 1.14
N PHE A 291 -1.81 11.23 1.13
CA PHE A 291 -0.74 11.55 2.05
C PHE A 291 -0.34 13.03 1.97
N ALA A 292 -0.08 13.54 0.77
CA ALA A 292 0.32 14.94 0.57
C ALA A 292 -0.78 15.93 1.00
N GLN A 293 -2.05 15.64 0.63
CA GLN A 293 -3.18 16.46 1.03
C GLN A 293 -3.40 16.44 2.55
N TRP A 294 -3.24 15.27 3.17
CA TRP A 294 -3.40 15.12 4.62
C TRP A 294 -2.32 15.88 5.37
N LEU A 295 -1.04 15.71 5.04
CA LEU A 295 0.05 16.46 5.65
C LEU A 295 -0.12 17.98 5.49
N ARG A 296 -0.44 18.45 4.27
CA ARG A 296 -0.67 19.87 4.00
C ARG A 296 -1.81 20.46 4.81
N ARG A 297 -2.87 19.69 5.02
CA ARG A 297 -4.02 20.13 5.82
C ARG A 297 -3.70 20.24 7.30
N GLU A 298 -2.93 19.31 7.84
CA GLU A 298 -2.57 19.26 9.26
C GLU A 298 -1.49 20.26 9.62
N ASP A 299 -0.54 20.49 8.72
CA ASP A 299 0.56 21.41 8.93
C ASP A 299 1.07 21.97 7.59
N PRO A 300 0.62 23.15 7.18
CA PRO A 300 1.01 23.76 5.91
C PRO A 300 2.49 24.18 5.84
N ASP A 301 3.17 24.25 6.99
CA ASP A 301 4.59 24.62 7.08
C ASP A 301 5.53 23.42 6.92
N LEU A 302 4.99 22.21 6.77
CA LEU A 302 5.80 21.04 6.47
C LEU A 302 6.45 21.13 5.10
N ARG A 303 7.69 20.67 5.05
CA ARG A 303 8.45 20.53 3.80
C ARG A 303 9.01 19.12 3.67
N GLY A 304 9.06 18.65 2.44
CA GLY A 304 9.62 17.34 2.10
C GLY A 304 11.11 17.42 1.76
N ASN A 305 11.90 16.58 2.36
CA ASN A 305 13.32 16.41 2.04
C ASN A 305 13.52 15.05 1.37
N THR A 306 14.07 15.04 0.15
CA THR A 306 14.38 13.80 -0.57
C THR A 306 15.54 13.08 0.11
N LEU A 307 15.29 11.86 0.57
CA LEU A 307 16.30 11.00 1.17
C LEU A 307 16.98 10.10 0.15
N GLY A 308 16.30 9.74 -0.91
CA GLY A 308 16.87 8.94 -1.98
C GLY A 308 15.88 8.66 -3.10
N TYR A 309 16.43 8.36 -4.28
CA TYR A 309 15.68 7.98 -5.47
C TYR A 309 16.37 6.80 -6.15
N MET A 310 15.59 5.84 -6.65
CA MET A 310 16.10 4.66 -7.36
C MET A 310 15.17 4.26 -8.49
N VAL A 311 15.76 3.86 -9.60
CA VAL A 311 15.08 3.25 -10.74
C VAL A 311 15.42 1.77 -10.78
N MET A 312 14.40 0.92 -10.82
CA MET A 312 14.59 -0.53 -10.97
C MET A 312 14.54 -0.94 -12.43
N SER A 313 15.52 -1.77 -12.81
CA SER A 313 15.53 -2.45 -14.11
C SER A 313 14.75 -3.77 -14.04
N ALA A 314 14.47 -4.38 -15.21
CA ALA A 314 13.88 -5.72 -15.28
C ALA A 314 14.66 -6.74 -14.38
N PRO A 315 13.97 -7.71 -13.74
CA PRO A 315 12.55 -8.02 -13.86
C PRO A 315 11.63 -7.18 -12.97
N LEU A 316 12.15 -6.46 -11.98
CA LEU A 316 11.42 -5.59 -11.08
C LEU A 316 11.45 -4.18 -11.67
N GLN A 317 10.46 -3.86 -12.49
CA GLN A 317 10.32 -2.53 -13.05
C GLN A 317 9.63 -1.59 -12.07
N GLY A 318 10.13 -0.36 -11.93
CA GLY A 318 9.52 0.64 -11.07
C GLY A 318 10.46 1.79 -10.73
N ARG A 319 9.88 2.84 -10.16
CA ARG A 319 10.58 4.04 -9.71
C ARG A 319 10.24 4.30 -8.26
N MET A 320 11.25 4.39 -7.43
CA MET A 320 11.14 4.49 -5.98
C MET A 320 11.70 5.81 -5.49
N LEU A 321 11.02 6.41 -4.53
CA LEU A 321 11.41 7.63 -3.85
C LEU A 321 11.30 7.43 -2.34
N SER A 322 12.25 8.01 -1.60
CA SER A 322 12.15 8.10 -0.14
C SER A 322 12.27 9.57 0.27
N MET A 323 11.34 10.04 1.09
CA MET A 323 11.27 11.42 1.56
C MET A 323 10.91 11.49 3.05
N LEU A 324 11.41 12.53 3.71
CA LEU A 324 11.07 12.92 5.07
C LEU A 324 10.31 14.25 5.03
N PHE A 325 9.18 14.34 5.73
CA PHE A 325 8.38 15.55 5.87
C PHE A 325 8.46 16.05 7.31
N GLN A 326 8.96 17.29 7.47
CA GLN A 326 9.22 17.92 8.74
C GLN A 326 9.05 19.44 8.66
N ARG A 327 9.00 20.13 9.80
CA ARG A 327 9.09 21.59 9.83
C ARG A 327 10.52 22.03 9.52
N GLU A 328 10.67 23.12 8.76
CA GLU A 328 11.97 23.76 8.52
C GLU A 328 12.54 24.44 9.74
#